data_e378545c33e7baf4dbea5c54dd7a0655
#
_entry.id   e378545c33e7baf4dbea5c54dd7a0655
#
_cell.length_a   1.000
_cell.length_b   1.000
_cell.length_c   1.000
_cell.angle_alpha   90.00
_cell.angle_beta   90.00
_cell.angle_gamma   90.00
#
_symmetry.space_group_name_H-M   'P 1'
#
loop_
_entity.id
_entity.type
_entity.pdbx_description
1 polymer ?
#
loop_
_entity_poly.entity_id
_entity_poly.type
_entity_poly.pdbx_seq_one_letter_code
_entity_poly.pdbx_strand_id
1 'polypeptide(L)'
;MTIKRYVATADNTITNAFKGDLSTRATGSNAGAADSVEIFSIYGQATTSSAEASRALMQFDIENIKSDRNSGIIPGNGSVSFYLKMFNAEHIETTPKNYILAIQAISQSWEEGNGLDLDSREDLTNNSVGSNWIKRSGNNDWVAQGGDFHATPVFTASFSSGLEDLEVNVTSLVEEWLASSKQNYGFGIFLSGSFESGAKSYYTKKFFGRTSEFFFKRPVIEARFNNNINDDRGNFYSSSSLAPAEDNKNTLYLYNYVRGRLRNIPSVGTGSIFVDLYQTLGGTPETLCINTPATGGHVSTGIYSCSVCVSTTATTLKDVWHDGSGTQYHTGTIYVNSFASEVYSTNEKYVLSISNMKSHYSNQDTARFRLYARRKNWSPSIYTVASSTPENLIIPSGAFEICRSIDNSKVIPFGTGSDMHTGLAYDVSGNYFDLDLSMLEAGYSYDIKFAFYNDSVLDWQVQPYQFRFKVREDEY
;
A
#
# COMPACT_ATOMS: atom_id res chain seq x y z
N MET A 1 -9.25 1.45 3.80
CA MET A 1 -7.78 1.55 3.92
C MET A 1 -7.19 0.72 2.78
N THR A 2 -6.20 1.22 2.08
CA THR A 2 -5.70 0.65 0.82
C THR A 2 -4.18 0.46 0.80
N ILE A 3 -3.50 0.84 1.90
CA ILE A 3 -2.07 0.67 2.11
C ILE A 3 -1.79 0.31 3.56
N LYS A 4 -0.83 -0.60 3.80
CA LYS A 4 -0.34 -0.92 5.14
C LYS A 4 1.16 -1.22 5.10
N ARG A 5 1.87 -0.88 6.17
CA ARG A 5 3.33 -1.06 6.29
C ARG A 5 3.68 -1.96 7.45
N TYR A 6 4.64 -2.83 7.23
CA TYR A 6 5.22 -3.74 8.22
C TYR A 6 6.71 -3.49 8.28
N VAL A 7 7.17 -2.99 9.42
CA VAL A 7 8.58 -2.64 9.64
C VAL A 7 9.41 -3.90 9.86
N ALA A 8 10.67 -3.89 9.43
CA ALA A 8 11.61 -4.98 9.67
C ALA A 8 11.77 -5.25 11.18
N THR A 9 11.85 -6.52 11.54
CA THR A 9 12.01 -6.99 12.93
C THR A 9 13.46 -7.31 13.27
N ALA A 10 14.27 -7.63 12.26
CA ALA A 10 15.71 -7.85 12.40
C ALA A 10 16.42 -7.45 11.11
N ASP A 11 17.63 -6.91 11.24
CA ASP A 11 18.54 -6.68 10.13
C ASP A 11 20.00 -6.86 10.54
N ASN A 12 20.87 -7.11 9.57
CA ASN A 12 22.30 -7.22 9.80
C ASN A 12 23.06 -7.04 8.49
N THR A 13 24.30 -6.61 8.58
CA THR A 13 25.30 -6.67 7.50
C THR A 13 26.32 -7.76 7.82
N ILE A 14 26.49 -8.70 6.90
CA ILE A 14 27.54 -9.74 6.98
C ILE A 14 28.60 -9.49 5.90
N THR A 15 29.88 -9.65 6.22
CA THR A 15 30.99 -9.32 5.32
C THR A 15 32.18 -10.23 5.45
N ASN A 16 32.93 -10.37 4.34
CA ASN A 16 34.30 -10.98 4.34
C ASN A 16 35.38 -9.95 4.02
N ALA A 17 35.09 -8.67 4.17
CA ALA A 17 36.06 -7.61 3.96
C ALA A 17 37.34 -7.79 4.82
N PHE A 18 38.41 -7.18 4.37
CA PHE A 18 39.61 -7.09 5.22
C PHE A 18 39.42 -6.02 6.29
N LYS A 19 40.00 -6.27 7.46
CA LYS A 19 40.20 -5.25 8.49
C LYS A 19 41.21 -4.21 8.02
N GLY A 20 41.38 -3.15 8.79
CA GLY A 20 42.32 -2.07 8.45
C GLY A 20 43.79 -2.53 8.25
N ASP A 21 44.16 -3.70 8.73
CA ASP A 21 45.48 -4.34 8.53
C ASP A 21 45.69 -4.96 7.14
N LEU A 22 44.63 -5.03 6.31
CA LEU A 22 44.59 -5.66 4.99
C LEU A 22 45.13 -7.11 4.93
N SER A 23 45.22 -7.76 6.07
CA SER A 23 45.72 -9.14 6.22
C SER A 23 44.69 -10.07 6.88
N THR A 24 43.91 -9.52 7.81
CA THR A 24 42.91 -10.26 8.57
C THR A 24 41.50 -9.95 8.01
N ARG A 25 40.72 -11.03 7.74
CA ARG A 25 39.31 -10.85 7.29
C ARG A 25 38.36 -10.67 8.47
N ALA A 26 37.38 -9.82 8.28
CA ALA A 26 36.32 -9.50 9.25
C ALA A 26 35.12 -10.47 9.16
N THR A 27 35.40 -11.75 8.85
CA THR A 27 34.34 -12.76 8.63
C THR A 27 33.54 -13.09 9.89
N GLY A 28 34.02 -12.72 11.07
CA GLY A 28 33.31 -12.86 12.35
C GLY A 28 32.57 -11.63 12.82
N SER A 29 32.69 -10.51 12.10
CA SER A 29 32.04 -9.23 12.48
C SER A 29 30.53 -9.26 12.30
N ASN A 30 29.82 -8.59 13.23
CA ASN A 30 28.37 -8.43 13.26
C ASN A 30 28.02 -6.96 13.33
N ALA A 31 26.99 -6.55 12.59
CA ALA A 31 26.49 -5.17 12.54
C ALA A 31 24.98 -5.08 12.83
N GLY A 32 24.42 -6.03 13.60
CA GLY A 32 22.99 -6.12 13.87
C GLY A 32 22.42 -4.98 14.74
N ALA A 33 23.27 -4.22 15.43
CA ALA A 33 22.84 -3.03 16.17
C ALA A 33 23.10 -1.72 15.40
N ALA A 34 23.65 -1.78 14.18
CA ALA A 34 23.87 -0.61 13.36
C ALA A 34 22.54 -0.01 12.86
N ASP A 35 22.51 1.31 12.68
CA ASP A 35 21.36 2.05 12.16
C ASP A 35 21.23 2.01 10.64
N SER A 36 22.19 1.39 9.97
CA SER A 36 22.26 1.22 8.52
C SER A 36 22.80 -0.15 8.13
N VAL A 37 22.38 -0.63 6.95
CA VAL A 37 22.93 -1.84 6.33
C VAL A 37 23.74 -1.48 5.10
N GLU A 38 24.83 -2.23 4.86
CA GLU A 38 25.84 -1.91 3.87
C GLU A 38 26.01 -3.04 2.86
N ILE A 39 26.05 -2.70 1.58
CA ILE A 39 26.25 -3.65 0.47
C ILE A 39 27.36 -3.13 -0.43
N PHE A 40 28.41 -3.93 -0.59
CA PHE A 40 29.54 -3.61 -1.45
C PHE A 40 30.21 -4.84 -2.03
N SER A 41 31.06 -4.61 -3.04
CA SER A 41 32.05 -5.55 -3.55
C SER A 41 33.33 -4.78 -3.85
N ILE A 42 34.45 -5.24 -3.33
CA ILE A 42 35.77 -4.62 -3.51
C ILE A 42 36.72 -5.67 -4.10
N TYR A 43 37.38 -5.31 -5.18
CA TYR A 43 38.35 -6.17 -5.85
C TYR A 43 39.72 -5.57 -5.81
N GLY A 44 40.72 -6.41 -5.49
CA GLY A 44 42.12 -6.06 -5.58
C GLY A 44 42.62 -5.12 -4.47
N GLN A 45 41.97 -5.04 -3.31
CA GLN A 45 42.36 -4.12 -2.23
C GLN A 45 43.61 -4.61 -1.50
N ALA A 46 43.66 -5.87 -1.09
CA ALA A 46 44.79 -6.43 -0.35
C ALA A 46 45.81 -7.09 -1.26
N THR A 47 45.35 -7.80 -2.30
CA THR A 47 46.18 -8.42 -3.34
C THR A 47 45.51 -8.27 -4.69
N THR A 48 46.23 -8.49 -5.80
CA THR A 48 45.72 -8.32 -7.16
C THR A 48 44.52 -9.20 -7.51
N SER A 49 44.19 -10.19 -6.70
CA SER A 49 43.05 -11.10 -6.88
C SER A 49 42.11 -11.16 -5.65
N SER A 50 42.34 -10.31 -4.65
CA SER A 50 41.47 -10.32 -3.46
C SER A 50 40.06 -9.82 -3.85
N ALA A 51 39.03 -10.52 -3.35
CA ALA A 51 37.64 -10.13 -3.47
C ALA A 51 37.03 -10.05 -2.07
N GLU A 52 36.28 -8.97 -1.86
CA GLU A 52 35.59 -8.67 -0.62
C GLU A 52 34.14 -8.35 -0.96
N ALA A 53 33.19 -8.80 -0.14
CA ALA A 53 31.77 -8.54 -0.34
C ALA A 53 31.07 -8.32 1.00
N SER A 54 29.99 -7.60 0.97
CA SER A 54 29.01 -7.55 2.05
C SER A 54 27.60 -7.82 1.54
N ARG A 55 26.78 -8.37 2.39
CA ARG A 55 25.39 -8.70 2.14
C ARG A 55 24.53 -8.24 3.30
N ALA A 56 23.37 -7.69 3.00
CA ALA A 56 22.37 -7.35 4.02
C ALA A 56 21.40 -8.52 4.22
N LEU A 57 21.09 -8.81 5.47
CA LEU A 57 20.05 -9.73 5.89
C LEU A 57 18.94 -8.91 6.51
N MET A 58 17.65 -9.26 6.23
CA MET A 58 16.52 -8.51 6.73
C MET A 58 15.31 -9.40 6.94
N GLN A 59 14.68 -9.33 8.11
CA GLN A 59 13.53 -10.15 8.47
C GLN A 59 12.32 -9.28 8.83
N PHE A 60 11.13 -9.81 8.51
CA PHE A 60 9.84 -9.20 8.80
C PHE A 60 8.93 -10.19 9.52
N ASP A 61 8.08 -9.68 10.41
CA ASP A 61 7.06 -10.50 11.06
C ASP A 61 5.88 -10.75 10.12
N ILE A 62 5.79 -11.98 9.63
CA ILE A 62 4.72 -12.40 8.71
C ILE A 62 3.39 -12.69 9.44
N GLU A 63 3.41 -12.94 10.75
CA GLU A 63 2.20 -13.25 11.52
C GLU A 63 1.29 -12.04 11.62
N ASN A 64 1.84 -10.83 11.68
CA ASN A 64 1.06 -9.59 11.61
C ASN A 64 0.32 -9.47 10.26
N ILE A 65 0.98 -9.83 9.15
CA ILE A 65 0.35 -9.83 7.82
C ILE A 65 -0.76 -10.90 7.73
N LYS A 66 -0.53 -12.10 8.29
CA LYS A 66 -1.56 -13.17 8.37
C LYS A 66 -2.76 -12.72 9.20
N SER A 67 -2.52 -12.10 10.35
CA SER A 67 -3.57 -11.58 11.23
C SER A 67 -4.44 -10.54 10.51
N ASP A 68 -3.82 -9.60 9.82
CA ASP A 68 -4.52 -8.56 9.06
C ASP A 68 -5.31 -9.14 7.88
N ARG A 69 -4.79 -10.19 7.22
CA ARG A 69 -5.53 -10.91 6.17
C ARG A 69 -6.74 -11.67 6.74
N ASN A 70 -6.57 -12.36 7.85
CA ASN A 70 -7.65 -13.11 8.51
C ASN A 70 -8.75 -12.20 9.05
N SER A 71 -8.40 -10.99 9.48
CA SER A 71 -9.37 -9.97 9.92
C SER A 71 -10.01 -9.19 8.77
N GLY A 72 -9.57 -9.40 7.52
CA GLY A 72 -10.08 -8.71 6.34
C GLY A 72 -9.56 -7.28 6.17
N ILE A 73 -8.52 -6.88 6.90
CA ILE A 73 -7.84 -5.58 6.72
C ILE A 73 -7.09 -5.57 5.40
N ILE A 74 -6.42 -6.68 5.07
CA ILE A 74 -5.76 -6.91 3.78
C ILE A 74 -6.57 -7.93 2.98
N PRO A 75 -6.78 -7.72 1.67
CA PRO A 75 -7.49 -8.68 0.83
C PRO A 75 -6.69 -9.98 0.64
N GLY A 76 -7.36 -10.97 0.08
CA GLY A 76 -6.77 -12.27 -0.26
C GLY A 76 -5.70 -12.18 -1.35
N ASN A 77 -5.04 -13.32 -1.58
CA ASN A 77 -4.06 -13.48 -2.66
C ASN A 77 -4.67 -13.08 -4.02
N GLY A 78 -3.88 -12.40 -4.84
CA GLY A 78 -4.28 -11.87 -6.15
C GLY A 78 -4.91 -10.47 -6.11
N SER A 79 -5.24 -9.95 -4.92
CA SER A 79 -5.83 -8.60 -4.75
C SER A 79 -4.95 -7.67 -3.92
N VAL A 80 -3.74 -8.05 -3.61
CA VAL A 80 -2.74 -7.26 -2.88
C VAL A 80 -1.37 -7.46 -3.49
N SER A 81 -0.60 -6.38 -3.58
CA SER A 81 0.80 -6.38 -3.99
C SER A 81 1.68 -6.01 -2.79
N PHE A 82 2.76 -6.76 -2.58
CA PHE A 82 3.73 -6.50 -1.53
C PHE A 82 5.02 -5.97 -2.11
N TYR A 83 5.49 -4.84 -1.58
CA TYR A 83 6.74 -4.20 -2.00
C TYR A 83 7.73 -4.15 -0.84
N LEU A 84 8.94 -4.64 -1.05
CA LEU A 84 10.07 -4.39 -0.17
C LEU A 84 10.60 -2.99 -0.48
N LYS A 85 10.61 -2.11 0.54
CA LYS A 85 11.15 -0.75 0.44
C LYS A 85 12.27 -0.56 1.44
N MET A 86 13.40 -0.04 0.93
CA MET A 86 14.53 0.41 1.73
C MET A 86 14.99 1.76 1.23
N PHE A 87 15.36 2.63 2.14
CA PHE A 87 15.66 4.02 1.83
C PHE A 87 17.16 4.26 1.85
N ASN A 88 17.66 4.97 0.86
CA ASN A 88 19.06 5.30 0.74
C ASN A 88 19.55 6.10 1.96
N ALA A 89 20.60 5.61 2.61
CA ALA A 89 21.32 6.34 3.63
C ALA A 89 22.52 7.05 2.97
N GLU A 90 22.54 8.37 3.06
CA GLU A 90 23.63 9.17 2.50
C GLU A 90 24.94 8.92 3.26
N HIS A 91 26.05 8.88 2.55
CA HIS A 91 27.38 8.69 3.11
C HIS A 91 28.43 9.47 2.29
N ILE A 92 29.60 9.67 2.88
CA ILE A 92 30.70 10.43 2.28
C ILE A 92 31.56 9.62 1.30
N GLU A 93 31.39 8.29 1.29
CA GLU A 93 32.17 7.37 0.47
C GLU A 93 31.71 7.42 -1.00
N THR A 94 32.53 6.88 -1.90
CA THR A 94 32.20 6.83 -3.33
C THR A 94 30.97 5.97 -3.59
N THR A 95 29.92 6.58 -4.09
CA THR A 95 28.68 5.88 -4.44
C THR A 95 28.87 5.12 -5.75
N PRO A 96 28.62 3.80 -5.79
CA PRO A 96 28.69 3.02 -7.02
C PRO A 96 27.55 3.38 -7.99
N LYS A 97 27.81 3.20 -9.28
CA LYS A 97 26.84 3.47 -10.35
C LYS A 97 26.69 2.30 -11.29
N ASN A 98 25.49 2.19 -11.89
CA ASN A 98 25.17 1.17 -12.91
C ASN A 98 25.43 -0.27 -12.42
N TYR A 99 24.72 -0.67 -11.38
CA TYR A 99 24.78 -2.01 -10.81
C TYR A 99 23.37 -2.55 -10.53
N ILE A 100 23.31 -3.84 -10.23
CA ILE A 100 22.07 -4.55 -9.91
C ILE A 100 22.22 -5.23 -8.56
N LEU A 101 21.26 -5.04 -7.67
CA LEU A 101 21.07 -5.83 -6.46
C LEU A 101 20.15 -7.02 -6.74
N ALA A 102 20.49 -8.17 -6.18
CA ALA A 102 19.65 -9.34 -6.10
C ALA A 102 19.03 -9.44 -4.70
N ILE A 103 17.76 -9.83 -4.66
CA ILE A 103 17.01 -10.07 -3.43
C ILE A 103 16.49 -11.51 -3.48
N GLN A 104 16.85 -12.32 -2.50
CA GLN A 104 16.45 -13.72 -2.39
C GLN A 104 15.98 -14.05 -0.98
N ALA A 105 15.13 -15.07 -0.85
CA ALA A 105 14.74 -15.57 0.47
C ALA A 105 15.91 -16.28 1.15
N ILE A 106 16.14 -16.01 2.44
CA ILE A 106 17.07 -16.75 3.27
C ILE A 106 16.48 -18.13 3.56
N SER A 107 17.28 -19.20 3.48
CA SER A 107 16.82 -20.58 3.61
C SER A 107 17.00 -21.17 5.01
N GLN A 108 17.70 -20.48 5.91
CA GLN A 108 17.96 -20.90 7.28
C GLN A 108 17.72 -19.77 8.28
N SER A 109 17.30 -20.12 9.51
CA SER A 109 17.18 -19.15 10.59
C SER A 109 18.51 -18.52 10.95
N TRP A 110 18.50 -17.26 11.31
CA TRP A 110 19.69 -16.50 11.70
C TRP A 110 19.38 -15.59 12.89
N GLU A 111 20.42 -15.13 13.56
CA GLU A 111 20.34 -14.19 14.66
C GLU A 111 20.86 -12.81 14.22
N GLU A 112 20.17 -11.74 14.60
CA GLU A 112 20.58 -10.38 14.30
C GLU A 112 21.90 -10.02 14.96
N GLY A 113 22.01 -10.29 16.27
CA GLY A 113 23.14 -9.86 17.07
C GLY A 113 23.05 -8.42 17.55
N ASN A 114 24.13 -7.93 18.14
CA ASN A 114 24.22 -6.60 18.74
C ASN A 114 25.56 -5.90 18.41
N GLY A 115 26.24 -6.35 17.37
CA GLY A 115 27.49 -5.76 16.91
C GLY A 115 27.32 -4.39 16.26
N LEU A 116 28.39 -3.58 16.32
CA LEU A 116 28.48 -2.26 15.70
C LEU A 116 29.74 -2.16 14.79
N ASP A 117 30.06 -3.26 14.10
CA ASP A 117 31.33 -3.42 13.37
C ASP A 117 31.30 -2.83 11.94
N LEU A 118 30.30 -2.02 11.63
CA LEU A 118 30.07 -1.53 10.27
C LEU A 118 31.22 -0.66 9.74
N ASP A 119 31.72 0.28 10.55
CA ASP A 119 32.74 1.25 10.12
C ASP A 119 34.15 0.67 10.03
N SER A 120 34.58 -0.02 11.08
CA SER A 120 35.93 -0.58 11.16
C SER A 120 36.00 -2.04 10.76
N ARG A 121 34.88 -2.71 10.68
CA ARG A 121 34.73 -4.16 10.48
C ARG A 121 35.50 -4.97 11.57
N GLU A 122 35.61 -4.39 12.74
CA GLU A 122 36.20 -5.02 13.92
C GLU A 122 35.08 -5.39 14.89
N ASP A 123 35.25 -6.52 15.58
CA ASP A 123 34.31 -6.93 16.62
C ASP A 123 34.50 -6.06 17.88
N LEU A 124 33.75 -4.94 17.90
CA LEU A 124 33.77 -4.00 19.03
C LEU A 124 32.97 -4.52 20.23
N THR A 125 32.06 -5.44 20.03
CA THR A 125 31.24 -6.02 21.11
C THR A 125 31.94 -7.21 21.76
N ASN A 126 32.84 -7.87 21.04
CA ASN A 126 33.66 -8.97 21.49
C ASN A 126 32.89 -10.14 22.14
N ASN A 127 31.67 -10.39 21.69
CA ASN A 127 30.81 -11.41 22.28
C ASN A 127 30.38 -12.52 21.33
N SER A 128 30.74 -12.44 20.05
CA SER A 128 30.41 -13.42 19.00
C SER A 128 28.92 -13.80 18.89
N VAL A 129 28.01 -12.89 19.28
CA VAL A 129 26.58 -13.08 19.19
C VAL A 129 26.09 -12.57 17.86
N GLY A 130 25.17 -13.32 17.24
CA GLY A 130 24.54 -12.95 15.97
C GLY A 130 25.21 -13.57 14.75
N SER A 131 24.59 -13.31 13.61
CA SER A 131 25.07 -13.79 12.32
C SER A 131 26.27 -12.96 11.82
N ASN A 132 27.14 -13.63 11.07
CA ASN A 132 28.27 -13.03 10.38
C ASN A 132 28.50 -13.78 9.06
N TRP A 133 29.64 -13.58 8.40
CA TRP A 133 29.90 -14.24 7.11
C TRP A 133 30.01 -15.76 7.20
N ILE A 134 30.45 -16.30 8.34
CA ILE A 134 30.66 -17.76 8.58
C ILE A 134 29.42 -18.33 9.28
N LYS A 135 28.98 -17.67 10.35
CA LYS A 135 27.91 -18.16 11.24
C LYS A 135 26.59 -17.53 10.98
N ARG A 136 25.50 -18.31 11.06
CA ARG A 136 24.12 -17.83 11.03
C ARG A 136 23.60 -17.50 12.44
N SER A 137 24.10 -18.16 13.46
CA SER A 137 23.79 -17.92 14.88
C SER A 137 24.82 -18.57 15.77
N GLY A 138 25.17 -17.98 16.90
CA GLY A 138 25.99 -18.56 17.95
C GLY A 138 27.02 -19.59 17.47
N ASN A 139 26.70 -20.89 17.62
CA ASN A 139 27.58 -22.02 17.24
C ASN A 139 27.17 -22.67 15.89
N ASN A 140 26.19 -22.15 15.16
CA ASN A 140 25.74 -22.73 13.91
C ASN A 140 26.30 -21.97 12.71
N ASP A 141 27.00 -22.67 11.85
CA ASP A 141 27.54 -22.09 10.62
C ASP A 141 26.47 -22.06 9.49
N TRP A 142 26.67 -21.16 8.53
CA TRP A 142 26.00 -21.26 7.22
C TRP A 142 26.55 -22.48 6.49
N VAL A 143 25.73 -23.13 5.66
CA VAL A 143 26.19 -24.21 4.75
C VAL A 143 27.20 -23.63 3.75
N ALA A 144 26.89 -22.45 3.21
CA ALA A 144 27.80 -21.67 2.37
C ALA A 144 28.14 -20.35 3.07
N GLN A 145 29.43 -20.02 3.15
CA GLN A 145 29.87 -18.75 3.70
C GLN A 145 29.19 -17.56 2.95
N GLY A 146 28.76 -16.56 3.70
CA GLY A 146 28.05 -15.40 3.15
C GLY A 146 26.52 -15.55 3.08
N GLY A 147 25.99 -16.62 3.70
CA GLY A 147 24.54 -16.85 3.82
C GLY A 147 24.00 -17.89 2.88
N ASP A 148 22.92 -18.56 3.29
CA ASP A 148 22.22 -19.59 2.53
C ASP A 148 20.90 -19.03 1.99
N PHE A 149 20.74 -19.04 0.66
CA PHE A 149 19.58 -18.47 -0.01
C PHE A 149 18.85 -19.49 -0.87
N HIS A 150 17.53 -19.34 -0.98
CA HIS A 150 16.76 -20.09 -1.95
C HIS A 150 17.09 -19.60 -3.37
N ALA A 151 17.30 -20.53 -4.31
CA ALA A 151 17.63 -20.20 -5.69
C ALA A 151 16.48 -19.46 -6.42
N THR A 152 15.24 -19.65 -5.96
CA THR A 152 14.04 -19.03 -6.55
C THR A 152 13.02 -18.67 -5.45
N PRO A 153 12.24 -17.59 -5.61
CA PRO A 153 12.38 -16.55 -6.64
C PRO A 153 13.61 -15.65 -6.42
N VAL A 154 14.09 -15.03 -7.48
CA VAL A 154 15.11 -13.98 -7.43
C VAL A 154 14.48 -12.70 -7.92
N PHE A 155 14.51 -11.67 -7.09
CA PHE A 155 14.10 -10.32 -7.47
C PHE A 155 15.33 -9.46 -7.71
N THR A 156 15.21 -8.45 -8.56
CA THR A 156 16.35 -7.58 -8.89
C THR A 156 15.93 -6.12 -8.86
N ALA A 157 16.86 -5.26 -8.44
CA ALA A 157 16.74 -3.81 -8.51
C ALA A 157 17.96 -3.20 -9.18
N SER A 158 17.74 -2.34 -10.16
CA SER A 158 18.81 -1.64 -10.90
C SER A 158 19.02 -0.25 -10.33
N PHE A 159 20.28 0.14 -10.15
CA PHE A 159 20.70 1.43 -9.64
C PHE A 159 21.59 2.13 -10.67
N SER A 160 21.16 3.27 -11.18
CA SER A 160 21.90 4.05 -12.17
C SER A 160 22.79 5.09 -11.53
N SER A 161 22.29 5.86 -10.57
CA SER A 161 23.04 6.86 -9.82
C SER A 161 23.65 6.33 -8.52
N GLY A 162 23.07 5.25 -7.96
CA GLY A 162 23.42 4.68 -6.68
C GLY A 162 22.77 5.36 -5.47
N LEU A 163 22.02 6.45 -5.69
CA LEU A 163 21.32 7.20 -4.64
C LEU A 163 19.83 6.84 -4.55
N GLU A 164 19.36 5.96 -5.42
CA GLU A 164 17.97 5.53 -5.47
C GLU A 164 17.61 4.73 -4.20
N ASP A 165 16.36 4.86 -3.77
CA ASP A 165 15.74 3.94 -2.82
C ASP A 165 15.50 2.58 -3.51
N LEU A 166 15.42 1.51 -2.72
CA LEU A 166 15.00 0.21 -3.22
C LEU A 166 13.50 0.08 -3.08
N GLU A 167 12.84 -0.25 -4.19
CA GLU A 167 11.41 -0.60 -4.21
C GLU A 167 11.23 -1.76 -5.17
N VAL A 168 10.90 -2.94 -4.64
CA VAL A 168 10.79 -4.18 -5.41
C VAL A 168 9.51 -4.92 -5.06
N ASN A 169 8.77 -5.33 -6.08
CA ASN A 169 7.59 -6.19 -5.88
C ASN A 169 8.04 -7.60 -5.48
N VAL A 170 7.72 -8.00 -4.26
CA VAL A 170 8.06 -9.29 -3.65
C VAL A 170 6.81 -10.14 -3.36
N THR A 171 5.69 -9.84 -3.99
CA THR A 171 4.38 -10.45 -3.75
C THR A 171 4.44 -11.97 -3.77
N SER A 172 5.07 -12.56 -4.79
CA SER A 172 5.15 -14.02 -4.91
C SER A 172 5.82 -14.69 -3.70
N LEU A 173 6.90 -14.10 -3.17
CA LEU A 173 7.59 -14.64 -2.01
C LEU A 173 6.80 -14.44 -0.71
N VAL A 174 6.20 -13.27 -0.52
CA VAL A 174 5.37 -13.00 0.67
C VAL A 174 4.16 -13.95 0.68
N GLU A 175 3.55 -14.21 -0.47
CA GLU A 175 2.45 -15.18 -0.57
C GLU A 175 2.91 -16.62 -0.27
N GLU A 176 4.11 -17.03 -0.68
CA GLU A 176 4.69 -18.33 -0.29
C GLU A 176 4.87 -18.44 1.23
N TRP A 177 5.29 -17.37 1.90
CA TRP A 177 5.41 -17.32 3.36
C TRP A 177 4.04 -17.36 4.04
N LEU A 178 3.06 -16.61 3.54
CA LEU A 178 1.69 -16.59 4.07
C LEU A 178 1.00 -17.94 3.92
N ALA A 179 1.24 -18.64 2.81
CA ALA A 179 0.76 -19.99 2.56
C ALA A 179 1.55 -21.06 3.33
N SER A 180 2.62 -20.71 4.04
CA SER A 180 3.54 -21.63 4.73
C SER A 180 4.20 -22.67 3.80
N SER A 181 4.24 -22.40 2.50
CA SER A 181 4.93 -23.24 1.51
C SER A 181 6.46 -23.03 1.55
N LYS A 182 6.89 -21.87 2.08
CA LYS A 182 8.29 -21.55 2.36
C LYS A 182 8.40 -20.95 3.77
N GLN A 183 9.44 -21.30 4.51
CA GLN A 183 9.68 -20.70 5.82
C GLN A 183 10.16 -19.25 5.67
N ASN A 184 9.68 -18.37 6.53
CA ASN A 184 10.12 -16.98 6.56
C ASN A 184 11.37 -16.84 7.45
N TYR A 185 12.52 -16.71 6.82
CA TYR A 185 13.77 -16.27 7.45
C TYR A 185 14.23 -14.92 6.89
N GLY A 186 13.36 -14.24 6.14
CA GLY A 186 13.62 -12.92 5.59
C GLY A 186 14.32 -12.92 4.24
N PHE A 187 14.88 -11.77 3.90
CA PHE A 187 15.54 -11.48 2.63
C PHE A 187 17.05 -11.38 2.82
N GLY A 188 17.83 -11.95 1.89
CA GLY A 188 19.21 -11.58 1.64
C GLY A 188 19.26 -10.61 0.46
N ILE A 189 20.04 -9.54 0.59
CA ILE A 189 20.19 -8.48 -0.40
C ILE A 189 21.68 -8.29 -0.67
N PHE A 190 22.10 -8.45 -1.91
CA PHE A 190 23.49 -8.43 -2.31
C PHE A 190 23.66 -8.03 -3.79
N LEU A 191 24.88 -7.76 -4.21
CA LEU A 191 25.21 -7.45 -5.60
C LEU A 191 25.00 -8.69 -6.49
N SER A 192 24.33 -8.53 -7.62
CA SER A 192 23.94 -9.62 -8.51
C SER A 192 25.11 -10.11 -9.37
N GLY A 193 25.37 -11.42 -9.36
CA GLY A 193 26.26 -12.10 -10.32
C GLY A 193 27.66 -11.48 -10.43
N SER A 194 28.02 -11.00 -11.61
CA SER A 194 29.32 -10.39 -11.88
C SER A 194 29.57 -9.06 -11.18
N PHE A 195 28.55 -8.41 -10.64
CA PHE A 195 28.71 -7.22 -9.80
C PHE A 195 29.33 -7.56 -8.43
N GLU A 196 29.06 -8.76 -7.89
CA GLU A 196 29.67 -9.23 -6.66
C GLU A 196 31.01 -9.92 -6.90
N SER A 197 31.12 -10.77 -7.94
CA SER A 197 32.26 -11.66 -8.15
C SER A 197 33.25 -11.18 -9.23
N GLY A 198 32.98 -10.06 -9.89
CA GLY A 198 33.83 -9.54 -10.97
C GLY A 198 35.05 -8.77 -10.48
N ALA A 199 35.93 -8.42 -11.45
CA ALA A 199 37.17 -7.68 -11.19
C ALA A 199 36.97 -6.15 -11.11
N LYS A 200 35.75 -5.67 -10.87
CA LYS A 200 35.41 -4.27 -10.69
C LYS A 200 34.85 -4.05 -9.29
N SER A 201 35.33 -3.00 -8.61
CA SER A 201 34.82 -2.64 -7.31
C SER A 201 33.53 -1.84 -7.43
N TYR A 202 32.55 -2.21 -6.59
CA TYR A 202 31.32 -1.46 -6.33
C TYR A 202 31.33 -1.14 -4.85
N TYR A 203 31.78 0.09 -4.54
CA TYR A 203 31.88 0.54 -3.16
C TYR A 203 30.50 0.68 -2.54
N THR A 204 30.47 1.06 -1.32
CA THR A 204 29.32 1.00 -0.42
C THR A 204 28.04 1.59 -0.99
N LYS A 205 26.99 0.78 -0.98
CA LYS A 205 25.59 1.20 -0.99
C LYS A 205 25.03 1.01 0.41
N LYS A 206 24.59 2.11 1.05
CA LYS A 206 23.98 2.08 2.38
C LYS A 206 22.47 2.29 2.28
N PHE A 207 21.73 1.54 3.09
CA PHE A 207 20.32 1.77 3.36
C PHE A 207 20.13 1.97 4.86
N PHE A 208 19.14 2.75 5.27
CA PHE A 208 18.76 2.83 6.66
C PHE A 208 18.32 1.45 7.18
N GLY A 209 18.74 1.11 8.38
CA GLY A 209 18.37 -0.10 9.10
C GLY A 209 17.09 0.09 9.94
N ARG A 210 16.63 -1.01 10.56
CA ARG A 210 15.42 -0.98 11.40
C ARG A 210 15.60 -0.14 12.67
N THR A 211 16.82 -0.02 13.18
CA THR A 211 17.16 0.75 14.38
C THR A 211 17.32 2.25 14.12
N SER A 212 17.23 2.68 12.85
CA SER A 212 17.33 4.08 12.47
C SER A 212 16.37 4.96 13.26
N GLU A 213 16.86 6.13 13.72
CA GLU A 213 16.03 7.17 14.35
C GLU A 213 14.98 7.76 13.39
N PHE A 214 15.25 7.72 12.08
CA PHE A 214 14.34 8.23 11.05
C PHE A 214 13.19 7.25 10.80
N PHE A 215 12.07 7.45 11.47
CA PHE A 215 10.90 6.57 11.44
C PHE A 215 10.48 6.16 10.02
N PHE A 216 10.39 7.12 9.08
CA PHE A 216 9.95 6.85 7.70
C PHE A 216 11.03 6.25 6.80
N LYS A 217 12.26 6.11 7.30
CA LYS A 217 13.38 5.54 6.54
C LYS A 217 13.67 4.09 6.91
N ARG A 218 13.00 3.56 7.92
CA ARG A 218 13.13 2.15 8.29
C ARG A 218 12.66 1.24 7.17
N PRO A 219 13.30 0.09 6.96
CA PRO A 219 12.88 -0.89 5.96
C PRO A 219 11.46 -1.40 6.24
N VAL A 220 10.65 -1.51 5.19
CA VAL A 220 9.25 -1.97 5.30
C VAL A 220 8.86 -2.92 4.19
N ILE A 221 7.97 -3.87 4.49
CA ILE A 221 7.07 -4.47 3.50
C ILE A 221 5.83 -3.61 3.45
N GLU A 222 5.53 -3.06 2.28
CA GLU A 222 4.36 -2.23 2.03
C GLU A 222 3.32 -3.05 1.25
N ALA A 223 2.18 -3.34 1.88
CA ALA A 223 1.02 -3.94 1.23
C ALA A 223 0.21 -2.84 0.54
N ARG A 224 -0.01 -2.98 -0.76
CA ARG A 224 -0.81 -2.08 -1.60
C ARG A 224 -1.97 -2.83 -2.20
N PHE A 225 -3.16 -2.28 -2.09
CA PHE A 225 -4.37 -2.90 -2.62
C PHE A 225 -5.45 -1.85 -2.88
N ASN A 226 -6.37 -2.17 -3.75
CA ASN A 226 -7.55 -1.35 -3.96
C ASN A 226 -8.72 -1.98 -3.20
N ASN A 227 -9.15 -1.33 -2.12
CA ASN A 227 -10.32 -1.72 -1.34
C ASN A 227 -11.32 -0.56 -1.25
N ASN A 228 -11.33 0.29 -2.27
CA ASN A 228 -12.22 1.42 -2.33
C ASN A 228 -13.64 0.94 -2.56
N ILE A 229 -14.56 1.51 -1.80
CA ILE A 229 -16.00 1.32 -1.98
C ILE A 229 -16.49 2.46 -2.86
N ASN A 230 -16.93 2.12 -4.06
CA ASN A 230 -17.49 3.05 -5.03
C ASN A 230 -18.99 2.77 -5.13
N ASP A 231 -19.79 3.41 -4.24
CA ASP A 231 -21.24 3.22 -4.18
C ASP A 231 -21.94 4.24 -5.09
N ASP A 232 -22.40 3.76 -6.24
CA ASP A 232 -23.06 4.57 -7.25
C ASP A 232 -24.50 4.96 -6.90
N ARG A 233 -24.98 4.62 -5.70
CA ARG A 233 -26.34 4.98 -5.28
C ARG A 233 -26.62 6.48 -5.37
N GLY A 234 -25.64 7.32 -5.08
CA GLY A 234 -25.71 8.78 -5.19
C GLY A 234 -25.42 9.32 -6.61
N ASN A 235 -24.92 8.48 -7.50
CA ASN A 235 -24.50 8.84 -8.86
C ASN A 235 -24.92 7.78 -9.88
N PHE A 236 -26.14 7.30 -9.77
CA PHE A 236 -26.68 6.21 -10.58
C PHE A 236 -27.14 6.72 -11.95
N TYR A 237 -26.67 6.11 -13.02
CA TYR A 237 -27.03 6.45 -14.40
C TYR A 237 -27.83 5.35 -15.08
N SER A 238 -28.84 5.76 -15.88
CA SER A 238 -29.49 4.87 -16.82
C SER A 238 -28.51 4.42 -17.91
N SER A 239 -28.59 3.15 -18.30
CA SER A 239 -27.74 2.59 -19.35
C SER A 239 -27.98 3.20 -20.70
N SER A 240 -26.91 3.37 -21.48
CA SER A 240 -26.95 3.91 -22.84
C SER A 240 -26.43 2.87 -23.84
N SER A 241 -27.09 2.76 -24.99
CA SER A 241 -26.60 1.95 -26.13
C SER A 241 -25.35 2.54 -26.79
N LEU A 242 -24.96 3.76 -26.41
CA LEU A 242 -23.75 4.43 -26.91
C LEU A 242 -22.52 4.12 -26.06
N ALA A 243 -22.68 3.48 -24.89
CA ALA A 243 -21.61 3.08 -24.00
C ALA A 243 -21.40 1.55 -24.05
N PRO A 244 -20.16 1.04 -23.88
CA PRO A 244 -19.91 -0.39 -23.68
C PRO A 244 -20.63 -0.93 -22.43
N ALA A 245 -20.88 -2.22 -22.39
CA ALA A 245 -21.62 -2.84 -21.28
C ALA A 245 -20.94 -2.64 -19.92
N GLU A 246 -19.63 -2.51 -19.89
CA GLU A 246 -18.84 -2.30 -18.67
C GLU A 246 -19.09 -0.91 -18.06
N ASP A 247 -19.15 0.13 -18.91
CA ASP A 247 -19.36 1.53 -18.48
C ASP A 247 -20.82 1.81 -18.10
N ASN A 248 -21.73 0.91 -18.44
CA ASN A 248 -23.13 0.98 -18.07
C ASN A 248 -23.45 0.41 -16.67
N LYS A 249 -22.44 -0.17 -15.99
CA LYS A 249 -22.62 -0.77 -14.66
C LYS A 249 -22.60 0.30 -13.57
N ASN A 250 -23.59 0.22 -12.69
CA ASN A 250 -23.61 0.94 -11.43
C ASN A 250 -23.45 -0.07 -10.29
N THR A 251 -22.55 0.16 -9.37
CA THR A 251 -22.33 -0.75 -8.23
C THR A 251 -23.02 -0.20 -6.99
N LEU A 252 -23.96 -0.98 -6.46
CA LEU A 252 -24.69 -0.66 -5.24
C LEU A 252 -24.13 -1.45 -4.06
N TYR A 253 -24.16 -0.84 -2.88
CA TYR A 253 -23.72 -1.48 -1.65
C TYR A 253 -24.84 -1.57 -0.63
N LEU A 254 -24.87 -2.69 0.09
CA LEU A 254 -25.73 -2.92 1.25
C LEU A 254 -24.87 -3.04 2.50
N TYR A 255 -25.14 -2.19 3.50
CA TYR A 255 -24.48 -2.21 4.81
C TYR A 255 -25.43 -2.77 5.86
N ASN A 256 -25.16 -3.95 6.35
CA ASN A 256 -25.98 -4.59 7.38
C ASN A 256 -25.48 -4.26 8.78
N TYR A 257 -26.11 -3.29 9.43
CA TYR A 257 -25.80 -2.87 10.80
C TYR A 257 -26.74 -3.55 11.81
N VAL A 258 -26.13 -4.24 12.78
CA VAL A 258 -26.84 -4.80 13.93
C VAL A 258 -26.30 -4.15 15.19
N ARG A 259 -27.13 -3.37 15.89
CA ARG A 259 -26.75 -2.62 17.10
C ARG A 259 -25.50 -1.73 16.89
N GLY A 260 -25.44 -1.05 15.75
CA GLY A 260 -24.35 -0.14 15.40
C GLY A 260 -23.04 -0.82 14.93
N ARG A 261 -23.04 -2.15 14.74
CA ARG A 261 -21.88 -2.88 14.23
C ARG A 261 -22.23 -3.60 12.94
N LEU A 262 -21.31 -3.58 11.99
CA LEU A 262 -21.42 -4.37 10.77
C LEU A 262 -21.43 -5.87 11.11
N ARG A 263 -22.40 -6.62 10.58
CA ARG A 263 -22.57 -8.05 10.77
C ARG A 263 -23.06 -8.68 9.48
N ASN A 264 -22.56 -9.86 9.15
CA ASN A 264 -23.09 -10.63 8.03
C ASN A 264 -24.54 -10.99 8.27
N ILE A 265 -25.34 -10.98 7.21
CA ILE A 265 -26.72 -11.49 7.24
C ILE A 265 -26.63 -13.02 7.49
N PRO A 266 -27.24 -13.55 8.56
CA PRO A 266 -27.01 -14.95 8.95
C PRO A 266 -27.34 -15.99 7.87
N SER A 267 -28.39 -15.74 7.08
CA SER A 267 -28.83 -16.62 6.00
C SER A 267 -28.00 -16.50 4.71
N VAL A 268 -27.22 -15.41 4.55
CA VAL A 268 -26.34 -15.18 3.38
C VAL A 268 -24.88 -15.48 3.71
N GLY A 269 -24.42 -15.08 4.91
CA GLY A 269 -23.03 -15.23 5.32
C GLY A 269 -22.08 -14.52 4.37
N THR A 270 -21.21 -15.29 3.71
CA THR A 270 -20.29 -14.85 2.65
C THR A 270 -20.77 -15.28 1.25
N GLY A 271 -22.02 -15.73 1.13
CA GLY A 271 -22.62 -16.18 -0.12
C GLY A 271 -23.15 -15.06 -0.99
N SER A 272 -23.91 -15.47 -2.00
CA SER A 272 -24.53 -14.54 -2.97
C SER A 272 -25.77 -13.86 -2.40
N ILE A 273 -26.01 -12.65 -2.84
CA ILE A 273 -27.22 -11.88 -2.58
C ILE A 273 -27.76 -11.36 -3.92
N PHE A 274 -29.04 -11.11 -4.00
CA PHE A 274 -29.69 -10.73 -5.26
C PHE A 274 -30.32 -9.34 -5.14
N VAL A 275 -30.37 -8.63 -6.27
CA VAL A 275 -30.97 -7.29 -6.36
C VAL A 275 -31.94 -7.23 -7.53
N ASP A 276 -33.15 -6.81 -7.25
CA ASP A 276 -34.14 -6.37 -8.24
C ASP A 276 -34.33 -4.87 -8.16
N LEU A 277 -34.55 -4.25 -9.31
CA LEU A 277 -34.94 -2.83 -9.41
C LEU A 277 -36.41 -2.71 -9.81
N TYR A 278 -37.12 -1.80 -9.15
CA TYR A 278 -38.53 -1.54 -9.39
C TYR A 278 -38.80 -0.05 -9.58
N GLN A 279 -39.70 0.32 -10.45
CA GLN A 279 -40.27 1.71 -10.46
C GLN A 279 -41.19 1.90 -9.26
N THR A 280 -42.02 0.88 -8.97
CA THR A 280 -42.97 0.88 -7.84
C THR A 280 -42.85 -0.47 -7.13
N LEU A 281 -42.73 -0.47 -5.80
CA LEU A 281 -42.70 -1.70 -5.01
C LEU A 281 -43.95 -2.55 -5.22
N GLY A 282 -43.75 -3.85 -5.42
CA GLY A 282 -44.80 -4.83 -5.71
C GLY A 282 -45.26 -4.85 -7.19
N GLY A 283 -44.65 -4.02 -8.04
CA GLY A 283 -44.80 -4.10 -9.48
C GLY A 283 -43.93 -5.19 -10.13
N THR A 284 -43.79 -5.10 -11.45
CA THR A 284 -42.87 -5.96 -12.19
C THR A 284 -41.43 -5.42 -12.03
N PRO A 285 -40.44 -6.23 -11.75
CA PRO A 285 -39.07 -5.78 -11.73
C PRO A 285 -38.60 -5.32 -13.11
N GLU A 286 -37.74 -4.31 -13.13
CA GLU A 286 -37.09 -3.82 -14.35
C GLU A 286 -36.20 -4.92 -14.96
N THR A 287 -36.19 -4.99 -16.28
CA THR A 287 -35.26 -5.88 -16.97
C THR A 287 -33.85 -5.29 -16.91
N LEU A 288 -32.93 -6.00 -16.26
CA LEU A 288 -31.54 -5.59 -16.15
C LEU A 288 -30.74 -6.05 -17.38
N CYS A 289 -29.67 -5.31 -17.73
CA CYS A 289 -28.89 -5.56 -18.93
C CYS A 289 -28.09 -6.88 -18.87
N ILE A 290 -27.82 -7.41 -17.67
CA ILE A 290 -27.01 -8.63 -17.48
C ILE A 290 -27.91 -9.80 -17.10
N ASN A 291 -28.45 -9.78 -15.89
CA ASN A 291 -29.34 -10.81 -15.35
C ASN A 291 -30.41 -10.16 -14.46
N THR A 292 -31.62 -10.70 -14.48
CA THR A 292 -32.71 -10.29 -13.59
C THR A 292 -33.14 -11.53 -12.76
N PRO A 293 -32.96 -11.53 -11.42
CA PRO A 293 -32.29 -10.52 -10.58
C PRO A 293 -30.77 -10.43 -10.83
N ALA A 294 -30.18 -9.29 -10.52
CA ALA A 294 -28.72 -9.15 -10.52
C ALA A 294 -28.13 -9.90 -9.34
N THR A 295 -27.00 -10.57 -9.59
CA THR A 295 -26.29 -11.35 -8.55
C THR A 295 -25.16 -10.50 -7.96
N GLY A 296 -25.21 -10.29 -6.67
CA GLY A 296 -24.18 -9.66 -5.87
C GLY A 296 -23.47 -10.63 -4.94
N GLY A 297 -22.52 -10.14 -4.17
CA GLY A 297 -21.71 -10.94 -3.26
C GLY A 297 -21.24 -10.20 -2.03
N HIS A 298 -20.61 -10.94 -1.13
CA HIS A 298 -19.98 -10.45 0.08
C HIS A 298 -18.67 -9.71 -0.26
N VAL A 299 -18.50 -8.51 0.28
CA VAL A 299 -17.27 -7.69 0.14
C VAL A 299 -16.43 -7.78 1.40
N SER A 300 -17.04 -7.50 2.55
CA SER A 300 -16.43 -7.61 3.87
C SER A 300 -17.51 -7.78 4.93
N THR A 301 -17.13 -7.94 6.19
CA THR A 301 -18.10 -8.20 7.27
C THR A 301 -19.25 -7.18 7.24
N GLY A 302 -20.46 -7.68 6.93
CA GLY A 302 -21.69 -6.88 6.90
C GLY A 302 -21.83 -5.97 5.69
N ILE A 303 -20.94 -6.07 4.69
CA ILE A 303 -21.00 -5.30 3.46
C ILE A 303 -21.12 -6.23 2.27
N TYR A 304 -22.13 -5.95 1.44
CA TYR A 304 -22.41 -6.67 0.21
C TYR A 304 -22.46 -5.69 -0.95
N SER A 305 -22.07 -6.11 -2.15
CA SER A 305 -22.17 -5.30 -3.36
C SER A 305 -22.88 -6.04 -4.47
N CYS A 306 -23.51 -5.29 -5.35
CA CYS A 306 -24.12 -5.82 -6.55
C CYS A 306 -23.99 -4.80 -7.67
N SER A 307 -23.43 -5.20 -8.81
CA SER A 307 -23.38 -4.38 -10.02
C SER A 307 -24.63 -4.60 -10.84
N VAL A 308 -25.31 -3.51 -11.15
CA VAL A 308 -26.57 -3.49 -11.92
C VAL A 308 -26.44 -2.57 -13.11
N CYS A 309 -27.16 -2.86 -14.17
CA CYS A 309 -27.38 -1.93 -15.27
C CYS A 309 -28.82 -2.03 -15.74
N VAL A 310 -29.45 -0.91 -16.03
CA VAL A 310 -30.83 -0.83 -16.45
C VAL A 310 -31.04 0.32 -17.42
N SER A 311 -31.76 0.06 -18.50
CA SER A 311 -32.20 1.12 -19.42
C SER A 311 -33.62 1.52 -19.02
N THR A 312 -33.75 2.71 -18.43
CA THR A 312 -35.03 3.21 -17.92
C THR A 312 -35.19 4.72 -18.18
N THR A 313 -36.41 5.17 -18.29
CA THR A 313 -36.78 6.59 -18.31
C THR A 313 -37.28 7.08 -16.95
N ALA A 314 -37.37 6.20 -15.97
CA ALA A 314 -37.77 6.56 -14.62
C ALA A 314 -36.69 7.42 -13.95
N THR A 315 -37.14 8.45 -13.23
CA THR A 315 -36.26 9.34 -12.44
C THR A 315 -35.92 8.76 -11.07
N THR A 316 -36.65 7.74 -10.63
CA THR A 316 -36.44 7.05 -9.36
C THR A 316 -36.70 5.57 -9.53
N LEU A 317 -35.83 4.76 -8.90
CA LEU A 317 -35.98 3.32 -8.79
C LEU A 317 -35.94 2.90 -7.32
N LYS A 318 -36.47 1.71 -7.04
CA LYS A 318 -36.40 1.04 -5.75
C LYS A 318 -35.53 -0.20 -5.92
N ASP A 319 -34.43 -0.31 -5.17
CA ASP A 319 -33.60 -1.50 -5.10
C ASP A 319 -34.12 -2.39 -3.98
N VAL A 320 -34.30 -3.66 -4.28
CA VAL A 320 -34.75 -4.70 -3.33
C VAL A 320 -33.68 -5.76 -3.25
N TRP A 321 -33.10 -5.90 -2.07
CA TRP A 321 -32.07 -6.90 -1.78
C TRP A 321 -32.69 -8.14 -1.13
N HIS A 322 -32.45 -9.33 -1.68
CA HIS A 322 -33.12 -10.57 -1.26
C HIS A 322 -32.20 -11.81 -1.43
N ASP A 323 -32.65 -12.96 -0.92
CA ASP A 323 -31.93 -14.23 -0.98
C ASP A 323 -32.21 -15.07 -2.23
N GLY A 324 -33.02 -14.57 -3.15
CA GLY A 324 -33.48 -15.32 -4.32
C GLY A 324 -34.65 -16.28 -4.04
N SER A 325 -35.01 -16.53 -2.77
CA SER A 325 -36.10 -17.39 -2.34
C SER A 325 -37.34 -16.66 -1.81
N GLY A 326 -37.29 -15.33 -1.80
CA GLY A 326 -38.40 -14.47 -1.38
C GLY A 326 -38.17 -13.65 -0.10
N THR A 327 -37.08 -13.93 0.64
CA THR A 327 -36.75 -13.15 1.85
C THR A 327 -36.09 -11.85 1.46
N GLN A 328 -36.72 -10.72 1.75
CA GLN A 328 -36.18 -9.39 1.51
C GLN A 328 -35.41 -8.89 2.73
N TYR A 329 -34.21 -8.38 2.51
CA TYR A 329 -33.34 -7.83 3.58
C TYR A 329 -33.35 -6.32 3.64
N HIS A 330 -33.42 -5.67 2.48
CA HIS A 330 -33.38 -4.21 2.40
C HIS A 330 -34.12 -3.71 1.16
N THR A 331 -34.68 -2.52 1.30
CA THR A 331 -35.27 -1.75 0.19
C THR A 331 -34.80 -0.32 0.28
N GLY A 332 -34.21 0.19 -0.78
CA GLY A 332 -33.74 1.57 -0.89
C GLY A 332 -34.44 2.35 -1.99
N THR A 333 -34.04 3.61 -2.12
CA THR A 333 -34.45 4.49 -3.23
C THR A 333 -33.20 4.98 -3.94
N ILE A 334 -33.24 4.93 -5.26
CA ILE A 334 -32.16 5.40 -6.13
C ILE A 334 -32.74 6.51 -7.00
N TYR A 335 -32.03 7.63 -7.10
CA TYR A 335 -32.33 8.70 -8.05
C TYR A 335 -31.52 8.45 -9.32
N VAL A 336 -32.19 8.33 -10.45
CA VAL A 336 -31.56 7.99 -11.73
C VAL A 336 -31.20 9.27 -12.47
N ASN A 337 -29.93 9.44 -12.74
CA ASN A 337 -29.42 10.50 -13.59
C ASN A 337 -29.58 10.11 -15.07
N SER A 338 -29.96 11.08 -15.89
CA SER A 338 -29.92 10.93 -17.35
C SER A 338 -28.51 11.17 -17.85
N PHE A 339 -28.14 10.50 -18.94
CA PHE A 339 -26.92 10.85 -19.66
C PHE A 339 -26.98 12.32 -20.08
N ALA A 340 -26.04 13.10 -19.57
CA ALA A 340 -25.81 14.47 -19.99
C ALA A 340 -24.46 14.55 -20.69
N SER A 341 -24.39 15.31 -21.81
CA SER A 341 -23.10 15.61 -22.40
C SER A 341 -22.29 16.44 -21.42
N GLU A 342 -21.14 15.95 -20.99
CA GLU A 342 -20.19 16.75 -20.24
C GLU A 342 -19.54 17.81 -21.12
N VAL A 343 -19.30 18.98 -20.56
CA VAL A 343 -18.54 20.03 -21.23
C VAL A 343 -17.07 19.63 -21.15
N TYR A 344 -16.48 19.35 -22.31
CA TYR A 344 -15.04 19.10 -22.41
C TYR A 344 -14.27 20.29 -21.86
N SER A 345 -13.43 20.05 -20.86
CA SER A 345 -12.61 21.07 -20.24
C SER A 345 -11.21 20.53 -19.91
N THR A 346 -10.20 21.12 -20.54
CA THR A 346 -8.80 20.82 -20.25
C THR A 346 -8.30 21.46 -18.95
N ASN A 347 -9.06 22.35 -18.34
CA ASN A 347 -8.68 23.12 -17.17
C ASN A 347 -9.81 23.19 -16.14
N GLU A 348 -10.28 22.04 -15.73
CA GLU A 348 -11.27 21.96 -14.64
C GLU A 348 -10.64 22.40 -13.33
N LYS A 349 -11.34 23.29 -12.62
CA LYS A 349 -10.92 23.78 -11.31
C LYS A 349 -11.99 23.44 -10.28
N TYR A 350 -11.52 22.91 -9.17
CA TYR A 350 -12.39 22.49 -8.06
C TYR A 350 -12.20 23.40 -6.85
N VAL A 351 -13.20 23.44 -6.00
CA VAL A 351 -13.12 23.92 -4.61
C VAL A 351 -13.28 22.71 -3.73
N LEU A 352 -12.30 22.50 -2.85
CA LEU A 352 -12.21 21.32 -2.01
C LEU A 352 -12.28 21.72 -0.53
N SER A 353 -12.88 20.88 0.29
CA SER A 353 -12.78 20.93 1.74
C SER A 353 -12.94 19.54 2.35
N ILE A 354 -12.31 19.29 3.51
CA ILE A 354 -12.54 18.08 4.29
C ILE A 354 -13.54 18.42 5.39
N SER A 355 -14.75 17.87 5.29
CA SER A 355 -15.91 18.28 6.11
C SER A 355 -15.84 17.81 7.56
N ASN A 356 -15.11 16.71 7.84
CA ASN A 356 -15.01 16.09 9.15
C ASN A 356 -13.60 16.12 9.74
N MET A 357 -12.75 17.04 9.28
CA MET A 357 -11.37 17.12 9.71
C MET A 357 -11.25 17.60 11.14
N LYS A 358 -10.48 16.88 11.96
CA LYS A 358 -10.06 17.29 13.29
C LYS A 358 -8.67 17.93 13.23
N SER A 359 -8.34 18.77 14.21
CA SER A 359 -7.01 19.39 14.32
C SER A 359 -5.92 18.38 14.70
N HIS A 360 -6.29 17.30 15.42
CA HIS A 360 -5.38 16.24 15.84
C HIS A 360 -6.08 14.89 15.91
N TYR A 361 -5.29 13.82 15.76
CA TYR A 361 -5.70 12.41 15.80
C TYR A 361 -4.67 11.63 16.63
N SER A 362 -5.08 10.49 17.20
CA SER A 362 -4.16 9.53 17.80
C SER A 362 -3.47 8.69 16.72
N ASN A 363 -2.20 8.31 16.96
CA ASN A 363 -1.48 7.37 16.09
C ASN A 363 -2.04 5.93 16.16
N GLN A 364 -2.98 5.62 17.07
CA GLN A 364 -3.67 4.33 17.16
C GLN A 364 -4.98 4.30 16.35
N ASP A 365 -5.41 5.46 15.84
CA ASP A 365 -6.69 5.58 15.15
C ASP A 365 -6.60 5.19 13.67
N THR A 366 -7.72 4.69 13.15
CA THR A 366 -8.02 4.72 11.71
C THR A 366 -9.02 5.85 11.48
N ALA A 367 -8.65 6.85 10.71
CA ALA A 367 -9.49 8.02 10.47
C ALA A 367 -10.11 7.98 9.06
N ARG A 368 -11.42 8.27 8.98
CA ARG A 368 -12.10 8.52 7.72
C ARG A 368 -12.12 10.02 7.45
N PHE A 369 -11.58 10.43 6.31
CA PHE A 369 -11.61 11.80 5.82
C PHE A 369 -12.65 11.92 4.71
N ARG A 370 -13.65 12.80 4.88
CA ARG A 370 -14.69 13.07 3.89
C ARG A 370 -14.36 14.32 3.09
N LEU A 371 -14.11 14.12 1.80
CA LEU A 371 -13.78 15.19 0.87
C LEU A 371 -15.04 15.70 0.20
N TYR A 372 -15.36 16.98 0.44
CA TYR A 372 -16.33 17.73 -0.32
C TYR A 372 -15.64 18.36 -1.55
N ALA A 373 -16.21 18.18 -2.72
CA ALA A 373 -15.72 18.73 -3.97
C ALA A 373 -16.86 19.40 -4.75
N ARG A 374 -16.59 20.59 -5.32
CA ARG A 374 -17.47 21.22 -6.30
C ARG A 374 -16.67 21.91 -7.40
N ARG A 375 -17.27 22.12 -8.56
CA ARG A 375 -16.63 22.91 -9.62
C ARG A 375 -16.47 24.37 -9.17
N LYS A 376 -15.31 24.97 -9.44
CA LYS A 376 -15.03 26.37 -9.04
C LYS A 376 -15.98 27.35 -9.70
N ASN A 377 -16.36 27.08 -10.96
CA ASN A 377 -17.25 27.95 -11.75
C ASN A 377 -18.75 27.64 -11.54
N TRP A 378 -19.07 26.77 -10.58
CA TRP A 378 -20.45 26.50 -10.24
C TRP A 378 -21.13 27.79 -9.76
N SER A 379 -22.20 28.20 -10.49
CA SER A 379 -22.98 29.38 -10.17
C SER A 379 -24.41 28.93 -9.85
N PRO A 380 -24.80 28.89 -8.58
CA PRO A 380 -26.13 28.47 -8.19
C PRO A 380 -27.17 29.47 -8.69
N SER A 381 -28.23 28.96 -9.30
CA SER A 381 -29.40 29.75 -9.57
C SER A 381 -30.19 30.01 -8.28
N ILE A 382 -31.15 30.95 -8.32
CA ILE A 382 -32.05 31.19 -7.18
C ILE A 382 -32.77 29.92 -6.72
N TYR A 383 -33.07 29.01 -7.64
CA TYR A 383 -33.72 27.73 -7.35
C TYR A 383 -32.71 26.75 -6.66
N THR A 384 -31.48 26.76 -7.07
CA THR A 384 -30.43 25.93 -6.45
C THR A 384 -30.04 26.43 -5.05
N VAL A 385 -30.03 27.76 -4.86
CA VAL A 385 -29.78 28.36 -3.53
C VAL A 385 -30.93 28.07 -2.56
N ALA A 386 -32.14 27.94 -3.06
CA ALA A 386 -33.33 27.58 -2.26
C ALA A 386 -33.33 26.06 -1.89
N SER A 387 -32.56 25.24 -2.57
CA SER A 387 -32.36 23.83 -2.16
C SER A 387 -31.38 23.77 -1.00
N SER A 388 -31.68 22.94 -0.01
CA SER A 388 -30.79 22.70 1.14
C SER A 388 -29.55 21.82 0.81
N THR A 389 -29.44 21.40 -0.45
CA THR A 389 -28.39 20.44 -0.87
C THR A 389 -27.38 21.16 -1.76
N PRO A 390 -26.18 21.52 -1.25
CA PRO A 390 -25.11 22.05 -2.08
C PRO A 390 -24.61 20.98 -3.06
N GLU A 391 -24.09 21.43 -4.22
CA GLU A 391 -23.41 20.53 -5.15
C GLU A 391 -22.26 19.82 -4.43
N ASN A 392 -22.26 18.48 -4.44
CA ASN A 392 -21.16 17.66 -3.99
C ASN A 392 -20.80 16.70 -5.13
N LEU A 393 -19.70 16.99 -5.79
CA LEU A 393 -19.26 16.25 -6.96
C LEU A 393 -18.53 14.97 -6.55
N ILE A 394 -18.96 13.84 -7.10
CA ILE A 394 -18.21 12.58 -6.99
C ILE A 394 -17.03 12.62 -7.95
N ILE A 395 -15.85 12.24 -7.46
CA ILE A 395 -14.61 12.15 -8.22
C ILE A 395 -14.25 10.67 -8.38
N PRO A 396 -14.62 10.03 -9.50
CA PRO A 396 -14.39 8.58 -9.68
C PRO A 396 -12.91 8.20 -9.69
N SER A 397 -12.07 9.06 -10.26
CA SER A 397 -10.62 8.86 -10.38
C SER A 397 -9.87 9.94 -9.60
N GLY A 398 -9.89 9.85 -8.28
CA GLY A 398 -9.17 10.71 -7.36
C GLY A 398 -8.14 9.93 -6.54
N ALA A 399 -7.02 10.58 -6.20
CA ALA A 399 -5.99 10.03 -5.33
C ALA A 399 -5.57 11.04 -4.27
N PHE A 400 -5.10 10.55 -3.11
CA PHE A 400 -4.54 11.38 -2.04
C PHE A 400 -3.05 11.12 -1.85
N GLU A 401 -2.34 12.11 -1.30
CA GLU A 401 -0.94 12.04 -0.86
C GLU A 401 -0.85 12.60 0.56
N ILE A 402 -0.01 11.98 1.40
CA ILE A 402 0.30 12.48 2.74
C ILE A 402 1.75 12.93 2.77
N CYS A 403 1.98 14.19 3.12
CA CYS A 403 3.30 14.76 3.31
C CYS A 403 3.50 15.21 4.76
N ARG A 404 4.71 15.02 5.32
CA ARG A 404 5.06 15.63 6.60
C ARG A 404 5.29 17.13 6.41
N SER A 405 4.60 17.96 7.21
CA SER A 405 4.56 19.43 6.95
C SER A 405 5.89 20.15 7.15
N ILE A 406 6.77 19.63 8.01
CA ILE A 406 8.01 20.32 8.39
C ILE A 406 9.07 20.30 7.28
N ASP A 407 9.16 19.21 6.54
CA ASP A 407 10.18 18.97 5.51
C ASP A 407 9.57 18.62 4.14
N ASN A 408 8.24 18.61 4.05
CA ASN A 408 7.49 18.22 2.86
C ASN A 408 7.83 16.80 2.34
N SER A 409 8.33 15.93 3.23
CA SER A 409 8.64 14.54 2.92
C SER A 409 7.36 13.78 2.58
N LYS A 410 7.35 13.10 1.45
CA LYS A 410 6.22 12.29 1.00
C LYS A 410 6.17 10.99 1.79
N VAL A 411 5.33 10.95 2.83
CA VAL A 411 5.14 9.75 3.65
C VAL A 411 4.35 8.69 2.90
N ILE A 412 3.24 9.09 2.28
CA ILE A 412 2.43 8.25 1.41
C ILE A 412 2.30 9.00 0.08
N PRO A 413 3.07 8.63 -0.94
CA PRO A 413 2.99 9.25 -2.25
C PRO A 413 1.70 8.87 -2.98
N PHE A 414 1.31 9.64 -4.00
CA PHE A 414 0.18 9.28 -4.86
C PHE A 414 0.36 7.88 -5.45
N GLY A 415 -0.63 7.03 -5.25
CA GLY A 415 -0.71 5.69 -5.83
C GLY A 415 -1.66 5.69 -7.02
N THR A 416 -1.20 6.26 -8.14
CA THR A 416 -1.97 6.42 -9.38
C THR A 416 -1.68 5.32 -10.41
N GLY A 417 -0.91 4.31 -10.03
CA GLY A 417 -0.61 3.13 -10.85
C GLY A 417 -1.71 2.06 -10.78
N SER A 418 -1.39 0.87 -11.22
CA SER A 418 -2.32 -0.28 -11.28
C SER A 418 -2.93 -0.66 -9.93
N ASP A 419 -2.20 -0.44 -8.84
CA ASP A 419 -2.67 -0.79 -7.49
C ASP A 419 -3.68 0.21 -6.91
N MET A 420 -3.75 1.45 -7.43
CA MET A 420 -4.66 2.53 -6.99
C MET A 420 -4.75 2.69 -5.46
N HIS A 421 -3.66 2.40 -4.76
CA HIS A 421 -3.62 2.25 -3.29
C HIS A 421 -3.80 3.56 -2.50
N THR A 422 -3.91 4.71 -3.16
CA THR A 422 -4.35 5.98 -2.56
C THR A 422 -5.60 6.53 -3.25
N GLY A 423 -6.37 5.67 -3.92
CA GLY A 423 -7.61 6.05 -4.56
C GLY A 423 -8.66 6.55 -3.56
N LEU A 424 -9.53 7.43 -4.02
CA LEU A 424 -10.69 7.87 -3.25
C LEU A 424 -11.84 6.85 -3.41
N ALA A 425 -12.52 6.59 -2.31
CA ALA A 425 -13.82 5.94 -2.28
C ALA A 425 -14.93 6.99 -2.30
N TYR A 426 -16.16 6.59 -2.65
CA TYR A 426 -17.32 7.45 -2.55
C TYR A 426 -18.58 6.68 -2.17
N ASP A 427 -19.51 7.40 -1.53
CA ASP A 427 -20.83 6.92 -1.15
C ASP A 427 -21.88 8.04 -1.36
N VAL A 428 -23.10 7.82 -0.90
CA VAL A 428 -24.20 8.83 -0.98
C VAL A 428 -23.84 10.18 -0.35
N SER A 429 -22.85 10.18 0.58
CA SER A 429 -22.39 11.39 1.28
C SER A 429 -21.19 12.07 0.57
N GLY A 430 -20.73 11.53 -0.55
CA GLY A 430 -19.61 12.06 -1.34
C GLY A 430 -18.32 11.27 -1.19
N ASN A 431 -17.21 11.89 -1.56
CA ASN A 431 -15.91 11.24 -1.61
C ASN A 431 -15.32 11.06 -0.20
N TYR A 432 -14.54 10.00 0.01
CA TYR A 432 -13.82 9.77 1.25
C TYR A 432 -12.61 8.84 1.05
N PHE A 433 -11.75 8.77 2.06
CA PHE A 433 -10.73 7.74 2.19
C PHE A 433 -10.49 7.42 3.66
N ASP A 434 -10.03 6.21 3.93
CA ASP A 434 -9.66 5.75 5.27
C ASP A 434 -8.13 5.68 5.37
N LEU A 435 -7.57 6.27 6.43
CA LEU A 435 -6.13 6.31 6.69
C LEU A 435 -5.83 5.67 8.04
N ASP A 436 -4.92 4.69 8.04
CA ASP A 436 -4.32 4.13 9.25
C ASP A 436 -3.23 5.08 9.75
N LEU A 437 -3.48 5.73 10.88
CA LEU A 437 -2.58 6.73 11.44
C LEU A 437 -1.36 6.10 12.13
N SER A 438 -1.35 4.79 12.34
CA SER A 438 -0.18 4.07 12.86
C SER A 438 1.02 4.10 11.89
N MET A 439 0.78 4.39 10.61
CA MET A 439 1.83 4.61 9.63
C MET A 439 2.51 5.99 9.76
N LEU A 440 2.00 6.88 10.61
CA LEU A 440 2.49 8.24 10.80
C LEU A 440 3.17 8.38 12.15
N GLU A 441 4.30 9.05 12.17
CA GLU A 441 5.05 9.36 13.39
C GLU A 441 4.30 10.38 14.24
N ALA A 442 4.14 10.09 15.53
CA ALA A 442 3.50 11.00 16.47
C ALA A 442 4.36 12.24 16.75
N GLY A 443 3.73 13.34 17.14
CA GLY A 443 4.41 14.62 17.40
C GLY A 443 4.46 15.56 16.21
N TYR A 444 4.26 15.09 14.98
CA TYR A 444 4.36 15.87 13.75
C TYR A 444 2.99 16.27 13.19
N SER A 445 3.04 17.28 12.31
CA SER A 445 1.90 17.68 11.48
C SER A 445 2.07 17.15 10.05
N TYR A 446 0.95 16.82 9.43
CA TYR A 446 0.88 16.25 8.09
C TYR A 446 -0.10 17.03 7.22
N ASP A 447 0.21 17.11 5.94
CA ASP A 447 -0.61 17.75 4.93
C ASP A 447 -1.19 16.69 3.99
N ILE A 448 -2.51 16.71 3.79
CA ILE A 448 -3.21 15.92 2.78
C ILE A 448 -3.28 16.73 1.50
N LYS A 449 -2.87 16.14 0.38
CA LYS A 449 -3.01 16.69 -0.97
C LYS A 449 -3.82 15.73 -1.83
N PHE A 450 -4.46 16.26 -2.88
CA PHE A 450 -5.27 15.46 -3.80
C PHE A 450 -4.81 15.63 -5.24
N ALA A 451 -4.93 14.57 -6.03
CA ALA A 451 -4.80 14.60 -7.48
C ALA A 451 -6.03 13.95 -8.11
N PHE A 452 -6.56 14.57 -9.16
CA PHE A 452 -7.71 14.07 -9.91
C PHE A 452 -7.29 13.77 -11.34
N TYR A 453 -7.74 12.64 -11.87
CA TYR A 453 -7.52 12.29 -13.26
C TYR A 453 -8.44 13.14 -14.13
N ASN A 454 -7.88 13.74 -15.17
CA ASN A 454 -8.64 14.52 -16.14
C ASN A 454 -8.63 13.79 -17.48
N ASP A 455 -9.77 13.21 -17.84
CA ASP A 455 -9.98 12.46 -19.08
C ASP A 455 -9.73 13.30 -20.34
N SER A 456 -9.92 14.62 -20.25
CA SER A 456 -9.65 15.52 -21.37
C SER A 456 -8.16 15.69 -21.70
N VAL A 457 -7.29 15.48 -20.72
CA VAL A 457 -5.83 15.63 -20.84
C VAL A 457 -5.13 14.28 -20.73
N LEU A 458 -5.86 13.24 -20.29
CA LEU A 458 -5.36 11.90 -20.00
C LEU A 458 -4.22 11.89 -18.97
N ASP A 459 -4.31 12.76 -17.96
CA ASP A 459 -3.27 12.92 -16.94
C ASP A 459 -3.83 13.31 -15.57
N TRP A 460 -3.04 13.02 -14.53
CA TRP A 460 -3.35 13.36 -13.15
C TRP A 460 -3.01 14.80 -12.84
N GLN A 461 -3.98 15.56 -12.37
CA GLN A 461 -3.84 16.97 -12.01
C GLN A 461 -3.86 17.15 -10.49
N VAL A 462 -2.71 17.57 -9.92
CA VAL A 462 -2.60 17.87 -8.49
C VAL A 462 -3.40 19.13 -8.17
N GLN A 463 -4.25 19.04 -7.16
CA GLN A 463 -5.10 20.14 -6.71
C GLN A 463 -4.34 21.12 -5.81
N PRO A 464 -4.58 22.44 -5.88
CA PRO A 464 -3.81 23.46 -5.18
C PRO A 464 -4.22 23.60 -3.70
N TYR A 465 -4.69 22.55 -3.06
CA TYR A 465 -5.15 22.56 -1.66
C TYR A 465 -4.29 21.65 -0.80
N GLN A 466 -4.06 22.08 0.44
CA GLN A 466 -3.38 21.32 1.47
C GLN A 466 -4.21 21.38 2.74
N PHE A 467 -4.49 20.21 3.33
CA PHE A 467 -5.30 20.08 4.54
C PHE A 467 -4.44 19.53 5.66
N ARG A 468 -4.21 20.34 6.69
CA ARG A 468 -3.25 20.04 7.76
C ARG A 468 -3.93 19.47 8.99
N PHE A 469 -3.33 18.38 9.52
CA PHE A 469 -3.69 17.78 10.81
C PHE A 469 -2.43 17.39 11.58
N LYS A 470 -2.56 17.15 12.90
CA LYS A 470 -1.46 16.71 13.75
C LYS A 470 -1.72 15.29 14.25
N VAL A 471 -0.68 14.46 14.31
CA VAL A 471 -0.71 13.15 14.97
C VAL A 471 -0.08 13.26 16.35
N ARG A 472 -0.71 12.63 17.37
CA ARG A 472 -0.24 12.57 18.74
C ARG A 472 -0.16 11.12 19.20
N GLU A 473 0.69 10.85 20.18
CA GLU A 473 0.61 9.61 20.94
C GLU A 473 -0.68 9.59 21.77
N ASP A 474 -1.23 8.42 22.03
CA ASP A 474 -2.28 8.28 23.03
C ASP A 474 -1.70 8.57 24.41
N GLU A 475 -2.16 9.64 25.02
CA GLU A 475 -1.91 9.92 26.43
C GLU A 475 -2.97 9.13 27.23
N TYR A 476 -2.57 8.02 27.83
CA TYR A 476 -3.33 7.32 28.88
C TYR A 476 -3.00 7.91 30.24
#